data_1d966a99c21768bc02411b76cbf2e903
#
_entry.id   1d966a99c21768bc02411b76cbf2e903
#
_cell.length_a   1.000
_cell.length_b   1.000
_cell.length_c   1.000
_cell.angle_alpha   90.00
_cell.angle_beta   90.00
_cell.angle_gamma   90.00
#
_symmetry.space_group_name_H-M   'P 1'
#
loop_
_entity.id
_entity.type
_entity.pdbx_description
1 polymer ?
#
loop_
_entity_poly.entity_id
_entity_poly.type
_entity_poly.pdbx_seq_one_letter_code
_entity_poly.pdbx_strand_id
1 'polypeptide(L)'
;EYEIVKDLCEVHKGKLAIGLEMLEADNQLVLDEYVGRLISSDRFEEEARLWPNYQTDYAAVVGLGREYGLKVVATNVPRRYANMVKNGGFEALDKLSAEAKGYIAPLPIDYVPDEEAAGMFGMMMIGSGKKSNPENVAKAQALKDATMGWFIAQNLKSKFVHLNGNYHSDFKKGIITYLKKYRPNLKIATVCSVR
;
A
#
# COMPACT_ATOMS: atom_id res chain seq x y z
N GLU A 1 8.54 14.75 1.45
CA GLU A 1 7.18 14.16 1.31
C GLU A 1 6.15 14.90 2.17
N TYR A 2 6.43 15.15 3.46
CA TYR A 2 5.51 15.82 4.39
C TYR A 2 4.98 17.16 3.86
N GLU A 3 5.85 18.07 3.41
CA GLU A 3 5.46 19.39 2.91
C GLU A 3 4.50 19.29 1.71
N ILE A 4 4.75 18.38 0.78
CA ILE A 4 3.86 18.16 -0.37
C ILE A 4 2.46 17.72 0.10
N VAL A 5 2.39 16.78 1.05
CA VAL A 5 1.10 16.31 1.57
C VAL A 5 0.39 17.41 2.32
N LYS A 6 1.10 18.20 3.12
CA LYS A 6 0.57 19.35 3.85
C LYS A 6 -0.03 20.39 2.90
N ASP A 7 0.71 20.80 1.87
CA ASP A 7 0.22 21.73 0.86
C ASP A 7 -1.06 21.21 0.17
N LEU A 8 -1.09 19.89 -0.14
CA LEU A 8 -2.30 19.26 -0.69
C LEU A 8 -3.47 19.30 0.29
N CYS A 9 -3.24 19.11 1.58
CA CYS A 9 -4.28 19.23 2.62
C CYS A 9 -4.85 20.65 2.67
N GLU A 10 -3.98 21.66 2.64
CA GLU A 10 -4.37 23.07 2.67
C GLU A 10 -5.17 23.48 1.43
N VAL A 11 -4.73 23.05 0.24
CA VAL A 11 -5.40 23.39 -1.03
C VAL A 11 -6.75 22.68 -1.17
N HIS A 12 -6.84 21.39 -0.78
CA HIS A 12 -8.03 20.58 -1.05
C HIS A 12 -9.04 20.51 0.11
N LYS A 13 -8.73 21.04 1.30
CA LYS A 13 -9.66 21.27 2.44
C LYS A 13 -10.73 20.18 2.62
N GLY A 14 -10.36 19.01 3.12
CA GLY A 14 -11.29 17.92 3.38
C GLY A 14 -11.74 17.09 2.16
N LYS A 15 -11.32 17.46 0.96
CA LYS A 15 -11.58 16.71 -0.29
C LYS A 15 -10.42 15.81 -0.72
N LEU A 16 -9.50 15.54 0.20
CA LEU A 16 -8.32 14.70 0.02
C LEU A 16 -8.42 13.47 0.91
N ALA A 17 -7.98 12.33 0.42
CA ALA A 17 -7.64 11.18 1.24
C ALA A 17 -6.14 10.87 1.11
N ILE A 18 -5.53 10.35 2.16
CA ILE A 18 -4.12 10.01 2.23
C ILE A 18 -4.02 8.49 2.30
N GLY A 19 -3.28 7.85 1.41
CA GLY A 19 -2.99 6.42 1.46
C GLY A 19 -1.52 6.15 1.70
N LEU A 20 -1.22 5.08 2.43
CA LEU A 20 0.14 4.72 2.79
C LEU A 20 0.41 3.22 2.54
N GLU A 21 1.46 2.95 1.76
CA GLU A 21 2.01 1.60 1.61
C GLU A 21 2.49 1.02 2.96
N MET A 22 2.98 1.88 3.85
CA MET A 22 3.59 1.51 5.12
C MET A 22 2.60 0.94 6.13
N LEU A 23 1.30 1.06 5.85
CA LEU A 23 0.22 0.53 6.68
C LEU A 23 -0.50 -0.62 5.98
N GLU A 24 -0.59 -1.76 6.68
CA GLU A 24 -1.29 -2.95 6.22
C GLU A 24 -2.81 -2.79 6.38
N ALA A 25 -3.60 -3.22 5.40
CA ALA A 25 -5.05 -2.99 5.33
C ALA A 25 -5.84 -3.48 6.56
N ASP A 26 -5.36 -4.52 7.24
CA ASP A 26 -5.98 -5.03 8.47
C ASP A 26 -5.65 -4.22 9.74
N ASN A 27 -4.88 -3.13 9.61
CA ASN A 27 -4.73 -2.10 10.63
C ASN A 27 -5.71 -0.93 10.46
N GLN A 28 -6.62 -0.98 9.47
CA GLN A 28 -7.48 0.18 9.18
C GLN A 28 -8.35 0.59 10.36
N LEU A 29 -8.87 -0.34 11.14
CA LEU A 29 -9.71 -0.03 12.30
C LEU A 29 -8.96 0.83 13.33
N VAL A 30 -7.80 0.37 13.78
CA VAL A 30 -7.00 1.09 14.79
C VAL A 30 -6.48 2.43 14.22
N LEU A 31 -6.21 2.51 12.92
CA LEU A 31 -5.86 3.75 12.23
C LEU A 31 -7.04 4.74 12.23
N ASP A 32 -8.25 4.28 11.93
CA ASP A 32 -9.46 5.13 11.96
C ASP A 32 -9.74 5.66 13.38
N GLU A 33 -9.55 4.83 14.42
CA GLU A 33 -9.68 5.23 15.83
C GLU A 33 -8.65 6.31 16.21
N TYR A 34 -7.40 6.16 15.76
CA TYR A 34 -6.35 7.15 16.00
C TYR A 34 -6.64 8.47 15.29
N VAL A 35 -6.93 8.42 13.98
CA VAL A 35 -7.24 9.61 13.19
C VAL A 35 -8.51 10.29 13.70
N GLY A 36 -9.50 9.50 14.11
CA GLY A 36 -10.74 9.95 14.73
C GLY A 36 -10.61 10.47 16.17
N ARG A 37 -9.39 10.49 16.74
CA ARG A 37 -9.06 10.96 18.10
C ARG A 37 -9.69 10.13 19.21
N LEU A 38 -10.04 8.87 18.96
CA LEU A 38 -10.58 7.95 19.97
C LEU A 38 -9.48 7.34 20.83
N ILE A 39 -8.28 7.17 20.26
CA ILE A 39 -7.09 6.67 20.95
C ILE A 39 -5.90 7.64 20.81
N SER A 40 -4.95 7.52 21.72
CA SER A 40 -3.69 8.30 21.68
C SER A 40 -2.72 7.75 20.62
N SER A 41 -1.67 8.52 20.29
CA SER A 41 -0.57 8.05 19.43
C SER A 41 0.11 6.81 20.01
N ASP A 42 0.37 6.81 21.32
CA ASP A 42 1.05 5.69 21.98
C ASP A 42 0.25 4.40 21.84
N ARG A 43 -1.09 4.47 22.02
CA ARG A 43 -1.97 3.31 21.82
C ARG A 43 -2.01 2.85 20.38
N PHE A 44 -2.07 3.77 19.42
CA PHE A 44 -1.99 3.42 18.02
C PHE A 44 -0.68 2.70 17.68
N GLU A 45 0.43 3.17 18.22
CA GLU A 45 1.75 2.59 17.97
C GLU A 45 1.96 1.23 18.64
N GLU A 46 1.34 1.00 19.79
CA GLU A 46 1.33 -0.31 20.44
C GLU A 46 0.48 -1.36 19.71
N GLU A 47 -0.64 -0.96 19.13
CA GLU A 47 -1.62 -1.87 18.51
C GLU A 47 -1.39 -2.10 17.03
N ALA A 48 -0.89 -1.09 16.30
CA ALA A 48 -0.66 -1.18 14.87
C ALA A 48 0.68 -1.85 14.53
N ARG A 49 0.69 -2.64 13.45
CA ARG A 49 1.95 -3.19 12.91
C ARG A 49 2.64 -2.14 12.06
N LEU A 50 3.49 -1.35 12.69
CA LEU A 50 4.19 -0.25 12.06
C LEU A 50 5.57 -0.67 11.53
N TRP A 51 6.06 0.07 10.55
CA TRP A 51 7.45 -0.06 10.10
C TRP A 51 8.39 0.56 11.15
N PRO A 52 9.65 0.06 11.27
CA PRO A 52 10.59 0.57 12.28
C PRO A 52 10.88 2.07 12.22
N ASN A 53 10.75 2.66 11.02
CA ASN A 53 10.95 4.09 10.76
C ASN A 53 9.64 4.90 10.77
N TYR A 54 8.55 4.35 11.32
CA TYR A 54 7.25 5.04 11.34
C TYR A 54 7.34 6.42 11.98
N GLN A 55 7.95 6.51 13.15
CA GLN A 55 8.07 7.75 13.91
C GLN A 55 8.80 8.86 13.16
N THR A 56 9.89 8.51 12.49
CA THR A 56 10.75 9.49 11.80
C THR A 56 10.21 9.91 10.44
N ASP A 57 9.55 8.98 9.72
CA ASP A 57 9.27 9.18 8.31
C ASP A 57 7.77 9.35 7.99
N TYR A 58 6.88 8.75 8.79
CA TYR A 58 5.46 8.64 8.44
C TYR A 58 4.47 9.16 9.48
N ALA A 59 4.84 9.22 10.77
CA ALA A 59 3.95 9.66 11.84
C ALA A 59 3.41 11.08 11.57
N ALA A 60 4.25 11.98 11.09
CA ALA A 60 3.85 13.36 10.78
C ALA A 60 2.81 13.39 9.63
N VAL A 61 2.94 12.53 8.61
CA VAL A 61 1.97 12.45 7.50
C VAL A 61 0.64 11.89 7.97
N VAL A 62 0.64 10.84 8.82
CA VAL A 62 -0.59 10.32 9.43
C VAL A 62 -1.24 11.39 10.33
N GLY A 63 -0.41 12.17 11.03
CA GLY A 63 -0.82 13.31 11.84
C GLY A 63 -1.59 14.37 11.06
N LEU A 64 -1.23 14.63 9.80
CA LEU A 64 -2.00 15.53 8.92
C LEU A 64 -3.45 15.03 8.72
N GLY A 65 -3.65 13.72 8.55
CA GLY A 65 -5.00 13.15 8.51
C GLY A 65 -5.82 13.50 9.73
N ARG A 66 -5.23 13.35 10.92
CA ARG A 66 -5.85 13.70 12.21
C ARG A 66 -6.07 15.21 12.37
N GLU A 67 -5.11 16.04 11.94
CA GLU A 67 -5.16 17.50 12.04
C GLU A 67 -6.27 18.07 11.15
N TYR A 68 -6.31 17.65 9.90
CA TYR A 68 -7.25 18.16 8.88
C TYR A 68 -8.57 17.38 8.82
N GLY A 69 -8.77 16.35 9.65
CA GLY A 69 -9.97 15.51 9.64
C GLY A 69 -10.13 14.72 8.33
N LEU A 70 -9.04 14.26 7.76
CA LEU A 70 -9.03 13.54 6.49
C LEU A 70 -9.06 12.03 6.69
N LYS A 71 -9.59 11.32 5.71
CA LYS A 71 -9.45 9.85 5.66
C LYS A 71 -8.00 9.47 5.41
N VAL A 72 -7.44 8.67 6.31
CA VAL A 72 -6.16 7.98 6.09
C VAL A 72 -6.44 6.51 5.80
N VAL A 73 -5.81 5.95 4.78
CA VAL A 73 -6.09 4.60 4.28
C VAL A 73 -4.82 3.75 4.37
N ALA A 74 -4.93 2.66 5.10
CA ALA A 74 -3.95 1.59 5.11
C ALA A 74 -4.12 0.77 3.83
N THR A 75 -3.19 0.89 2.89
CA THR A 75 -3.40 0.37 1.53
C THR A 75 -2.69 -0.93 1.24
N ASN A 76 -1.65 -1.29 2.02
CA ASN A 76 -0.85 -2.46 1.70
C ASN A 76 -1.54 -3.78 2.11
N VAL A 77 -1.23 -4.83 1.37
CA VAL A 77 -1.63 -6.18 1.77
C VAL A 77 -0.96 -6.57 3.10
N PRO A 78 -1.66 -7.26 4.02
CA PRO A 78 -1.03 -7.84 5.19
C PRO A 78 0.18 -8.70 4.79
N ARG A 79 1.37 -8.42 5.37
CA ARG A 79 2.63 -9.09 4.97
C ARG A 79 2.56 -10.61 5.05
N ARG A 80 1.72 -11.17 5.94
CA ARG A 80 1.50 -12.62 6.00
C ARG A 80 0.91 -13.18 4.72
N TYR A 81 0.02 -12.45 4.02
CA TYR A 81 -0.58 -12.90 2.76
C TYR A 81 0.39 -12.74 1.58
N ALA A 82 1.16 -11.64 1.56
CA ALA A 82 2.27 -11.52 0.61
C ALA A 82 3.29 -12.67 0.79
N ASN A 83 3.58 -13.06 2.03
CA ASN A 83 4.45 -14.20 2.32
C ASN A 83 3.83 -15.56 1.90
N MET A 84 2.51 -15.72 2.02
CA MET A 84 1.82 -16.90 1.47
C MET A 84 2.02 -17.03 -0.03
N VAL A 85 1.84 -15.95 -0.77
CA VAL A 85 2.05 -15.93 -2.23
C VAL A 85 3.52 -16.15 -2.59
N LYS A 86 4.45 -15.56 -1.86
CA LYS A 86 5.88 -15.79 -2.05
C LYS A 86 6.26 -17.28 -1.93
N ASN A 87 5.59 -18.01 -1.06
CA ASN A 87 5.91 -19.43 -0.79
C ASN A 87 5.09 -20.40 -1.65
N GLY A 88 3.87 -20.06 -2.04
CA GLY A 88 2.94 -21.00 -2.66
C GLY A 88 2.14 -20.46 -3.85
N GLY A 89 2.53 -19.29 -4.43
CA GLY A 89 1.76 -18.69 -5.53
C GLY A 89 0.42 -18.11 -5.09
N PHE A 90 -0.36 -17.63 -6.05
CA PHE A 90 -1.69 -17.03 -5.77
C PHE A 90 -2.68 -18.07 -5.21
N GLU A 91 -2.53 -19.32 -5.56
CA GLU A 91 -3.37 -20.45 -5.13
C GLU A 91 -3.38 -20.60 -3.59
N ALA A 92 -2.31 -20.12 -2.92
CA ALA A 92 -2.27 -20.10 -1.47
C ALA A 92 -3.37 -19.22 -0.85
N LEU A 93 -3.83 -18.19 -1.58
CA LEU A 93 -4.88 -17.26 -1.12
C LEU A 93 -6.28 -17.86 -1.13
N ASP A 94 -6.52 -18.96 -1.85
CA ASP A 94 -7.82 -19.63 -1.91
C ASP A 94 -8.29 -20.10 -0.53
N LYS A 95 -7.32 -20.44 0.35
CA LYS A 95 -7.54 -20.89 1.71
C LYS A 95 -7.95 -19.79 2.70
N LEU A 96 -7.89 -18.52 2.29
CA LEU A 96 -8.26 -17.40 3.13
C LEU A 96 -9.78 -17.37 3.37
N SER A 97 -10.18 -17.01 4.59
CA SER A 97 -11.58 -16.72 4.91
C SER A 97 -12.11 -15.52 4.12
N ALA A 98 -13.42 -15.35 4.07
CA ALA A 98 -14.03 -14.18 3.43
C ALA A 98 -13.56 -12.86 4.05
N GLU A 99 -13.44 -12.81 5.39
CA GLU A 99 -12.90 -11.65 6.11
C GLU A 99 -11.47 -11.35 5.67
N ALA A 100 -10.59 -12.36 5.65
CA ALA A 100 -9.20 -12.21 5.25
C ALA A 100 -9.06 -11.73 3.79
N LYS A 101 -9.94 -12.20 2.89
CA LYS A 101 -10.02 -11.73 1.51
C LYS A 101 -10.47 -10.27 1.40
N GLY A 102 -11.14 -9.73 2.41
CA GLY A 102 -11.46 -8.31 2.51
C GLY A 102 -10.24 -7.38 2.66
N TYR A 103 -9.08 -7.91 3.05
CA TYR A 103 -7.83 -7.15 3.21
C TYR A 103 -6.91 -7.21 1.99
N ILE A 104 -7.36 -7.76 0.88
CA ILE A 104 -6.60 -7.85 -0.37
C ILE A 104 -7.45 -7.41 -1.56
N ALA A 105 -6.82 -7.19 -2.70
CA ALA A 105 -7.54 -6.99 -3.95
C ALA A 105 -8.43 -8.19 -4.28
N PRO A 106 -9.55 -7.99 -4.99
CA PRO A 106 -10.40 -9.09 -5.46
C PRO A 106 -9.60 -10.13 -6.26
N LEU A 107 -9.88 -11.40 -5.99
CA LEU A 107 -9.28 -12.52 -6.73
C LEU A 107 -10.13 -12.88 -7.96
N PRO A 108 -9.51 -13.39 -9.03
CA PRO A 108 -8.07 -13.60 -9.21
C PRO A 108 -7.29 -12.30 -9.46
N ILE A 109 -6.01 -12.28 -9.05
CA ILE A 109 -5.12 -11.18 -9.42
C ILE A 109 -4.75 -11.32 -10.89
N ASP A 110 -5.05 -10.30 -11.67
CA ASP A 110 -4.67 -10.23 -13.08
C ASP A 110 -3.18 -9.93 -13.21
N TYR A 111 -2.39 -10.99 -13.19
CA TYR A 111 -0.93 -10.94 -13.21
C TYR A 111 -0.39 -11.23 -14.61
N VAL A 112 0.38 -10.29 -15.12
CA VAL A 112 1.18 -10.49 -16.33
C VAL A 112 2.63 -10.67 -15.90
N PRO A 113 3.28 -11.81 -16.22
CA PRO A 113 4.68 -12.02 -15.91
C PRO A 113 5.55 -10.92 -16.51
N ASP A 114 6.44 -10.35 -15.70
CA ASP A 114 7.48 -9.43 -16.12
C ASP A 114 8.82 -10.11 -15.86
N GLU A 115 9.43 -10.61 -16.94
CA GLU A 115 10.70 -11.37 -16.86
C GLU A 115 11.84 -10.49 -16.34
N GLU A 116 11.83 -9.20 -16.65
CA GLU A 116 12.85 -8.26 -16.18
C GLU A 116 12.73 -8.06 -14.66
N ALA A 117 11.52 -7.84 -14.15
CA ALA A 117 11.26 -7.74 -12.72
C ALA A 117 11.58 -9.06 -12.00
N ALA A 118 11.19 -10.20 -12.55
CA ALA A 118 11.53 -11.52 -11.99
C ALA A 118 13.04 -11.76 -11.94
N GLY A 119 13.77 -11.36 -12.99
CA GLY A 119 15.22 -11.44 -13.02
C GLY A 119 15.89 -10.56 -11.96
N MET A 120 15.44 -9.32 -11.80
CA MET A 120 15.95 -8.39 -10.79
C MET A 120 15.72 -8.93 -9.37
N PHE A 121 14.54 -9.49 -9.07
CA PHE A 121 14.26 -10.12 -7.78
C PHE A 121 15.09 -11.38 -7.56
N GLY A 122 15.31 -12.18 -8.61
CA GLY A 122 16.20 -13.33 -8.57
C GLY A 122 17.62 -12.94 -8.15
N MET A 123 18.18 -11.89 -8.74
CA MET A 123 19.50 -11.37 -8.40
C MET A 123 19.57 -10.84 -6.97
N MET A 124 18.57 -10.07 -6.52
CA MET A 124 18.51 -9.56 -5.14
C MET A 124 18.44 -10.69 -4.12
N MET A 125 17.85 -11.84 -4.47
CA MET A 125 17.70 -12.98 -3.58
C MET A 125 18.94 -13.86 -3.49
N ILE A 126 19.81 -13.88 -4.50
CA ILE A 126 21.06 -14.65 -4.48
C ILE A 126 21.94 -14.25 -3.27
N GLY A 127 21.90 -12.96 -2.87
CA GLY A 127 22.64 -12.45 -1.70
C GLY A 127 22.01 -12.78 -0.33
N SER A 128 20.73 -13.21 -0.29
CA SER A 128 19.98 -13.37 0.98
C SER A 128 19.99 -14.80 1.54
N GLY A 129 20.53 -15.78 0.81
CA GLY A 129 20.57 -17.19 1.23
C GLY A 129 19.21 -17.90 1.30
N LYS A 130 18.10 -17.22 0.97
CA LYS A 130 16.74 -17.77 0.98
C LYS A 130 16.35 -18.30 -0.40
N LYS A 131 16.11 -19.61 -0.49
CA LYS A 131 15.55 -20.25 -1.69
C LYS A 131 14.06 -19.88 -1.79
N SER A 132 13.73 -18.83 -2.56
CA SER A 132 12.34 -18.52 -2.95
C SER A 132 12.26 -18.59 -4.48
N ASN A 133 11.12 -19.05 -4.98
CA ASN A 133 10.86 -19.02 -6.42
C ASN A 133 10.76 -17.55 -6.90
N PRO A 134 11.61 -17.07 -7.83
CA PRO A 134 11.57 -15.66 -8.29
C PRO A 134 10.21 -15.24 -8.83
N GLU A 135 9.52 -16.13 -9.52
CA GLU A 135 8.16 -15.86 -10.03
C GLU A 135 7.16 -15.62 -8.87
N ASN A 136 7.23 -16.40 -7.81
CA ASN A 136 6.36 -16.20 -6.65
C ASN A 136 6.70 -14.91 -5.89
N VAL A 137 7.96 -14.48 -5.90
CA VAL A 137 8.34 -13.16 -5.37
C VAL A 137 7.69 -12.05 -6.20
N ALA A 138 7.75 -12.15 -7.53
CA ALA A 138 7.09 -11.20 -8.43
C ALA A 138 5.55 -11.22 -8.24
N LYS A 139 4.93 -12.40 -8.10
CA LYS A 139 3.50 -12.53 -7.76
C LYS A 139 3.15 -11.87 -6.42
N ALA A 140 4.01 -11.98 -5.41
CA ALA A 140 3.79 -11.32 -4.12
C ALA A 140 3.87 -9.79 -4.24
N GLN A 141 4.74 -9.24 -5.09
CA GLN A 141 4.75 -7.80 -5.38
C GLN A 141 3.51 -7.38 -6.17
N ALA A 142 3.11 -8.16 -7.17
CA ALA A 142 1.87 -7.92 -7.90
C ALA A 142 0.63 -7.90 -6.98
N LEU A 143 0.58 -8.78 -5.98
CA LEU A 143 -0.48 -8.75 -4.97
C LEU A 143 -0.47 -7.45 -4.16
N LYS A 144 0.71 -6.94 -3.77
CA LYS A 144 0.82 -5.64 -3.08
C LYS A 144 0.30 -4.52 -3.96
N ASP A 145 0.77 -4.44 -5.21
CA ASP A 145 0.37 -3.41 -6.16
C ASP A 145 -1.13 -3.43 -6.45
N ALA A 146 -1.68 -4.62 -6.68
CA ALA A 146 -3.11 -4.80 -6.88
C ALA A 146 -3.93 -4.37 -5.66
N THR A 147 -3.47 -4.72 -4.45
CA THR A 147 -4.16 -4.39 -3.21
C THR A 147 -4.11 -2.88 -2.94
N MET A 148 -2.95 -2.25 -3.10
CA MET A 148 -2.84 -0.79 -2.97
C MET A 148 -3.72 -0.08 -4.01
N GLY A 149 -3.67 -0.50 -5.27
CA GLY A 149 -4.52 0.04 -6.33
C GLY A 149 -6.02 -0.13 -6.03
N TRP A 150 -6.42 -1.26 -5.46
CA TRP A 150 -7.79 -1.53 -5.05
C TRP A 150 -8.25 -0.59 -3.93
N PHE A 151 -7.48 -0.47 -2.84
CA PHE A 151 -7.85 0.40 -1.72
C PHE A 151 -7.85 1.88 -2.10
N ILE A 152 -6.94 2.32 -2.98
CA ILE A 152 -7.00 3.66 -3.58
C ILE A 152 -8.33 3.83 -4.33
N ALA A 153 -8.67 2.90 -5.23
CA ALA A 153 -9.88 2.97 -6.04
C ALA A 153 -11.18 3.00 -5.21
N GLN A 154 -11.23 2.25 -4.10
CA GLN A 154 -12.38 2.20 -3.19
C GLN A 154 -12.54 3.46 -2.36
N ASN A 155 -11.44 4.13 -2.00
CA ASN A 155 -11.45 5.30 -1.12
C ASN A 155 -11.34 6.62 -1.86
N LEU A 156 -11.16 6.62 -3.18
CA LEU A 156 -11.09 7.82 -4.01
C LEU A 156 -12.48 8.43 -4.22
N LYS A 157 -12.81 9.42 -3.41
CA LYS A 157 -14.05 10.21 -3.56
C LYS A 157 -13.83 11.49 -4.39
N SER A 158 -12.70 12.17 -4.22
CA SER A 158 -12.33 13.39 -4.94
C SER A 158 -10.85 13.40 -5.32
N LYS A 159 -9.98 13.63 -4.35
CA LYS A 159 -8.52 13.61 -4.50
C LYS A 159 -7.94 12.53 -3.59
N PHE A 160 -6.83 11.98 -4.02
CA PHE A 160 -6.11 10.96 -3.26
C PHE A 160 -4.61 11.19 -3.44
N VAL A 161 -3.86 11.27 -2.36
CA VAL A 161 -2.40 11.22 -2.37
C VAL A 161 -1.98 9.88 -1.78
N HIS A 162 -1.07 9.19 -2.44
CA HIS A 162 -0.55 7.90 -1.99
C HIS A 162 0.96 7.96 -1.85
N LEU A 163 1.45 7.53 -0.69
CA LEU A 163 2.87 7.42 -0.41
C LEU A 163 3.30 5.96 -0.53
N ASN A 164 4.28 5.72 -1.38
CA ASN A 164 4.83 4.39 -1.62
C ASN A 164 6.30 4.48 -2.05
N GLY A 165 7.03 3.39 -1.87
CA GLY A 165 8.36 3.25 -2.43
C GLY A 165 8.34 3.30 -3.95
N ASN A 166 9.37 3.89 -4.56
CA ASN A 166 9.48 4.14 -6.01
C ASN A 166 9.16 2.91 -6.84
N TYR A 167 9.63 1.74 -6.42
CA TYR A 167 9.40 0.48 -7.12
C TYR A 167 7.92 0.25 -7.50
N HIS A 168 7.00 0.66 -6.64
CA HIS A 168 5.56 0.45 -6.81
C HIS A 168 4.88 1.43 -7.77
N SER A 169 5.57 2.48 -8.22
CA SER A 169 5.00 3.51 -9.12
C SER A 169 5.93 3.98 -10.24
N ASP A 170 7.18 3.54 -10.26
CA ASP A 170 8.13 3.91 -11.30
C ASP A 170 7.64 3.50 -12.69
N PHE A 171 7.94 4.33 -13.66
CA PHE A 171 7.54 4.16 -15.07
C PHE A 171 6.01 4.01 -15.25
N LYS A 172 5.21 4.45 -14.28
CA LYS A 172 3.75 4.27 -14.25
C LYS A 172 3.32 2.79 -14.30
N LYS A 173 4.16 1.90 -13.79
CA LYS A 173 3.88 0.46 -13.58
C LYS A 173 3.31 0.22 -12.17
N GLY A 174 3.33 -1.02 -11.71
CA GLY A 174 2.93 -1.40 -10.36
C GLY A 174 1.51 -0.99 -10.01
N ILE A 175 1.35 -0.23 -8.93
CA ILE A 175 0.05 0.27 -8.43
C ILE A 175 -0.78 0.91 -9.56
N ILE A 176 -0.14 1.70 -10.42
CA ILE A 176 -0.84 2.47 -11.45
C ILE A 176 -1.49 1.55 -12.49
N THR A 177 -0.84 0.44 -12.82
CA THR A 177 -1.40 -0.57 -13.72
C THR A 177 -2.73 -1.12 -13.20
N TYR A 178 -2.76 -1.52 -11.93
CA TYR A 178 -3.98 -2.04 -11.31
C TYR A 178 -5.02 -0.95 -11.06
N LEU A 179 -4.59 0.22 -10.59
CA LEU A 179 -5.49 1.34 -10.36
C LEU A 179 -6.24 1.75 -11.64
N LYS A 180 -5.57 1.75 -12.79
CA LYS A 180 -6.21 2.01 -14.08
C LYS A 180 -7.20 0.93 -14.50
N LYS A 181 -7.01 -0.33 -14.11
CA LYS A 181 -8.01 -1.39 -14.32
C LYS A 181 -9.29 -1.12 -13.53
N TYR A 182 -9.15 -0.67 -12.28
CA TYR A 182 -10.31 -0.34 -11.43
C TYR A 182 -10.96 1.01 -11.79
N ARG A 183 -10.16 1.99 -12.26
CA ARG A 183 -10.58 3.36 -12.57
C ARG A 183 -9.93 3.84 -13.88
N PRO A 184 -10.40 3.40 -15.06
CA PRO A 184 -9.73 3.64 -16.36
C PRO A 184 -9.49 5.12 -16.69
N ASN A 185 -10.41 5.99 -16.32
CA ASN A 185 -10.38 7.42 -16.68
C ASN A 185 -9.68 8.29 -15.62
N LEU A 186 -9.03 7.70 -14.62
CA LEU A 186 -8.38 8.45 -13.57
C LEU A 186 -7.13 9.17 -14.10
N LYS A 187 -7.03 10.46 -13.79
CA LYS A 187 -5.82 11.25 -14.04
C LYS A 187 -4.85 11.04 -12.87
N ILE A 188 -3.66 10.55 -13.19
CA ILE A 188 -2.65 10.19 -12.21
C ILE A 188 -1.37 10.96 -12.50
N ALA A 189 -0.83 11.63 -11.48
CA ALA A 189 0.53 12.18 -11.46
C ALA A 189 1.39 11.37 -10.51
N THR A 190 2.65 11.19 -10.85
CA THR A 190 3.68 10.58 -9.96
C THR A 190 4.75 11.61 -9.67
N VAL A 191 5.18 11.66 -8.42
CA VAL A 191 6.30 12.49 -7.96
C VAL A 191 7.31 11.55 -7.33
N CYS A 192 8.52 11.53 -7.88
CA CYS A 192 9.63 10.74 -7.36
C CYS A 192 10.60 11.66 -6.61
N SER A 193 10.92 11.30 -5.38
CA SER A 193 11.96 11.95 -4.60
C SER A 193 13.32 11.34 -4.97
N VAL A 194 14.20 12.13 -5.52
CA VAL A 194 15.60 11.74 -5.80
C VAL A 194 16.52 12.34 -4.74
N ARG A 195 17.50 11.56 -4.31
CA ARG A 195 18.56 12.02 -3.38
C ARG A 195 19.72 12.58 -4.16
#